data_a94cb20a322a854a7c0d1332640076ec
#
_entry.id   a94cb20a322a854a7c0d1332640076ec
#
_cell.length_a   1.000
_cell.length_b   1.000
_cell.length_c   1.000
_cell.angle_alpha   90.00
_cell.angle_beta   90.00
_cell.angle_gamma   90.00
#
_symmetry.space_group_name_H-M   'P 1'
#
loop_
_entity.id
_entity.type
_entity.pdbx_description
1 polymer ?
#
loop_
_entity_poly.entity_id
_entity_poly.type
_entity_poly.pdbx_seq_one_letter_code
_entity_poly.pdbx_strand_id
1 'polypeptide(L)'
;MRIELRRGDITRQPDIDAIVNAANTELWLGAGVAGAIDSRGGPQIEREAVAKGPINLGEAVETSAGNLPNKYVIHAAPWGIDLRTRRYPNARDRCRAT
;
A
#
# COMPACT_ATOMS: atom_id res chain seq x y z
N MET A 1 7.39 -12.31 19.12
CA MET A 1 7.45 -11.43 17.92
C MET A 1 8.69 -10.55 17.99
N ARG A 2 9.40 -10.42 16.90
CA ARG A 2 10.60 -9.61 16.82
C ARG A 2 10.36 -8.40 15.92
N ILE A 3 10.72 -7.21 16.42
CA ILE A 3 10.61 -5.96 15.65
C ILE A 3 12.03 -5.43 15.45
N GLU A 4 12.34 -5.07 14.21
CA GLU A 4 13.63 -4.53 13.83
C GLU A 4 13.43 -3.23 13.08
N LEU A 5 14.13 -2.16 13.47
CA LEU A 5 14.10 -0.89 12.76
C LEU A 5 15.22 -0.86 11.74
N ARG A 6 14.87 -0.51 10.50
CA ARG A 6 15.83 -0.35 9.41
C ARG A 6 15.67 1.02 8.78
N ARG A 7 16.79 1.60 8.39
CA ARG A 7 16.80 2.82 7.59
C ARG A 7 17.27 2.46 6.19
N GLY A 8 16.54 2.89 5.17
CA GLY A 8 16.92 2.61 3.79
C GLY A 8 15.74 2.65 2.85
N ASP A 9 15.94 2.10 1.67
CA ASP A 9 14.93 2.05 0.62
C ASP A 9 14.11 0.77 0.77
N ILE A 10 12.81 0.91 0.99
CA ILE A 10 11.90 -0.22 1.16
C ILE A 10 11.85 -1.13 -0.08
N THR A 11 12.14 -0.58 -1.27
CA THR A 11 12.13 -1.36 -2.50
C THR A 11 13.40 -2.16 -2.74
N ARG A 12 14.34 -2.14 -1.78
CA ARG A 12 15.62 -2.83 -1.88
C ARG A 12 15.90 -3.69 -0.66
N GLN A 13 14.92 -4.46 -0.22
CA GLN A 13 15.03 -5.33 0.96
C GLN A 13 14.85 -6.79 0.56
N PRO A 14 15.89 -7.43 -0.02
CA PRO A 14 15.75 -8.78 -0.59
C PRO A 14 15.51 -9.90 0.45
N ASP A 15 15.80 -9.64 1.71
CA ASP A 15 15.59 -10.60 2.78
C ASP A 15 14.16 -10.56 3.36
N ILE A 16 13.32 -9.68 2.85
CA ILE A 16 11.93 -9.49 3.30
C ILE A 16 10.98 -10.11 2.27
N ASP A 17 10.09 -10.99 2.70
CA ASP A 17 9.15 -11.66 1.83
C ASP A 17 8.03 -10.75 1.33
N ALA A 18 7.50 -9.91 2.20
CA ALA A 18 6.40 -9.01 1.85
C ALA A 18 6.65 -7.63 2.40
N ILE A 19 6.37 -6.60 1.61
CA ILE A 19 6.41 -5.21 2.05
C ILE A 19 4.99 -4.68 2.10
N VAL A 20 4.72 -3.74 3.01
CA VAL A 20 3.42 -3.11 3.15
C VAL A 20 3.47 -1.72 2.53
N ASN A 21 2.55 -1.46 1.61
CA ASN A 21 2.36 -0.16 1.01
C ASN A 21 1.15 0.52 1.65
N ALA A 22 1.32 1.74 2.10
CA ALA A 22 0.20 2.55 2.56
C ALA A 22 -0.53 3.09 1.32
N ALA A 23 -1.64 2.45 1.01
CA ALA A 23 -2.38 2.67 -0.23
C ALA A 23 -3.60 3.57 -0.01
N ASN A 24 -4.17 4.06 -1.11
CA ASN A 24 -5.50 4.65 -1.09
C ASN A 24 -6.55 3.56 -1.35
N THR A 25 -7.83 3.88 -1.17
CA THR A 25 -8.92 2.91 -1.36
C THR A 25 -9.09 2.49 -2.81
N GLU A 26 -8.62 3.30 -3.75
CA GLU A 26 -8.68 3.00 -5.19
C GLU A 26 -7.53 2.12 -5.66
N LEU A 27 -6.49 1.99 -4.84
CA LEU A 27 -5.34 1.12 -5.07
C LEU A 27 -4.43 1.51 -6.25
N TRP A 28 -4.55 2.75 -6.75
CA TRP A 28 -3.57 3.23 -7.71
C TRP A 28 -2.32 3.73 -6.98
N LEU A 29 -1.18 3.54 -7.62
CA LEU A 29 0.12 3.91 -7.04
C LEU A 29 0.48 5.33 -7.49
N GLY A 30 0.47 6.25 -6.54
CA GLY A 30 0.73 7.66 -6.83
C GLY A 30 2.19 8.05 -6.63
N ALA A 31 2.46 8.84 -5.59
CA ALA A 31 3.78 9.40 -5.29
C ALA A 31 4.37 8.75 -4.03
N GLY A 32 5.55 9.20 -3.62
CA GLY A 32 6.20 8.72 -2.40
C GLY A 32 6.60 7.25 -2.48
N VAL A 33 6.35 6.51 -1.40
CA VAL A 33 6.68 5.08 -1.33
C VAL A 33 5.91 4.28 -2.37
N ALA A 34 4.62 4.58 -2.56
CA ALA A 34 3.81 3.93 -3.57
C ALA A 34 4.36 4.16 -4.98
N GLY A 35 4.81 5.39 -5.27
CA GLY A 35 5.45 5.72 -6.53
C GLY A 35 6.76 4.97 -6.74
N ALA A 36 7.55 4.80 -5.68
CA ALA A 36 8.80 4.03 -5.75
C ALA A 36 8.50 2.54 -6.04
N ILE A 37 7.48 1.99 -5.42
CA ILE A 37 7.06 0.61 -5.67
C ILE A 37 6.61 0.44 -7.12
N ASP A 38 5.83 1.37 -7.65
CA ASP A 38 5.38 1.36 -9.04
C ASP A 38 6.57 1.45 -10.01
N SER A 39 7.45 2.42 -9.78
CA SER A 39 8.59 2.68 -10.64
C SER A 39 9.57 1.51 -10.69
N ARG A 40 9.89 0.91 -9.54
CA ARG A 40 10.86 -0.18 -9.44
C ARG A 40 10.27 -1.55 -9.66
N GLY A 41 9.02 -1.74 -9.26
CA GLY A 41 8.32 -3.02 -9.40
C GLY A 41 7.69 -3.22 -10.77
N GLY A 42 7.49 -2.16 -11.51
CA GLY A 42 6.86 -2.21 -12.82
C GLY A 42 5.33 -2.09 -12.76
N PRO A 43 4.68 -1.95 -13.92
CA PRO A 43 3.24 -1.65 -13.99
C PRO A 43 2.33 -2.80 -13.53
N GLN A 44 2.86 -3.99 -13.41
CA GLN A 44 2.09 -5.16 -13.02
C GLN A 44 1.47 -5.03 -11.63
N ILE A 45 2.21 -4.42 -10.68
CA ILE A 45 1.76 -4.30 -9.29
C ILE A 45 0.49 -3.46 -9.22
N GLU A 46 0.48 -2.28 -9.85
CA GLU A 46 -0.70 -1.42 -9.86
C GLU A 46 -1.87 -2.09 -10.59
N ARG A 47 -1.59 -2.76 -11.69
CA ARG A 47 -2.62 -3.46 -12.47
C ARG A 47 -3.31 -4.53 -11.63
N GLU A 48 -2.54 -5.34 -10.89
CA GLU A 48 -3.08 -6.36 -10.01
C GLU A 48 -3.88 -5.74 -8.85
N ALA A 49 -3.34 -4.67 -8.26
CA ALA A 49 -4.00 -3.99 -7.15
C ALA A 49 -5.34 -3.39 -7.57
N VAL A 50 -5.36 -2.66 -8.67
CA VAL A 50 -6.59 -2.03 -9.19
C VAL A 50 -7.63 -3.10 -9.54
N ALA A 51 -7.21 -4.24 -10.04
CA ALA A 51 -8.12 -5.33 -10.37
C ALA A 51 -8.80 -5.93 -9.13
N LYS A 52 -8.18 -5.79 -7.95
CA LYS A 52 -8.73 -6.26 -6.68
C LYS A 52 -9.52 -5.19 -5.92
N GLY A 53 -9.45 -3.96 -6.37
CA GLY A 53 -10.14 -2.87 -5.72
C GLY A 53 -11.43 -2.46 -6.40
N PRO A 54 -12.07 -1.36 -5.93
CA PRO A 54 -11.63 -0.60 -4.73
C PRO A 54 -11.86 -1.37 -3.43
N ILE A 55 -11.22 -0.92 -2.36
CA ILE A 55 -11.37 -1.50 -1.03
C ILE A 55 -11.85 -0.44 -0.04
N ASN A 56 -12.32 -0.88 1.12
CA ASN A 56 -12.74 0.03 2.18
C ASN A 56 -11.55 0.45 3.05
N LEU A 57 -11.71 1.55 3.77
CA LEU A 57 -10.73 1.96 4.77
C LEU A 57 -10.52 0.83 5.77
N GLY A 58 -9.27 0.56 6.08
CA GLY A 58 -8.88 -0.50 6.99
C GLY A 58 -8.71 -1.87 6.35
N GLU A 59 -9.07 -2.01 5.08
CA GLU A 59 -8.84 -3.24 4.35
C GLU A 59 -7.46 -3.27 3.69
N ALA A 60 -7.03 -4.45 3.28
CA ALA A 60 -5.77 -4.65 2.58
C ALA A 60 -5.93 -5.74 1.53
N VAL A 61 -5.15 -5.63 0.45
CA VAL A 61 -5.06 -6.65 -0.58
C VAL A 61 -3.60 -6.92 -0.89
N GLU A 62 -3.30 -8.14 -1.30
CA GLU A 62 -1.96 -8.51 -1.72
C GLU A 62 -1.84 -8.55 -3.24
N THR A 63 -0.66 -8.24 -3.73
CA THR A 63 -0.29 -8.44 -5.13
C THR A 63 1.07 -9.12 -5.19
N SER A 64 1.47 -9.54 -6.38
CA SER A 64 2.86 -9.89 -6.60
C SER A 64 3.74 -8.65 -6.42
N ALA A 65 5.03 -8.86 -6.26
CA ALA A 65 5.98 -7.75 -6.12
C ALA A 65 6.59 -7.32 -7.46
N GLY A 66 6.13 -7.89 -8.57
CA GLY A 66 6.66 -7.54 -9.89
C GLY A 66 8.17 -7.77 -9.96
N ASN A 67 8.90 -6.71 -10.30
CA ASN A 67 10.36 -6.77 -10.40
C ASN A 67 11.09 -6.53 -9.09
N LEU A 68 10.36 -6.30 -7.98
CA LEU A 68 10.98 -6.13 -6.67
C LEU A 68 11.55 -7.47 -6.17
N PRO A 69 12.55 -7.43 -5.28
CA PRO A 69 13.15 -8.68 -4.75
C PRO A 69 12.24 -9.44 -3.78
N ASN A 70 11.11 -8.86 -3.43
CA ASN A 70 10.15 -9.44 -2.50
C ASN A 70 9.18 -10.38 -3.23
N LYS A 71 8.43 -11.17 -2.47
CA LYS A 71 7.40 -12.06 -3.03
C LYS A 71 6.07 -11.35 -3.23
N TYR A 72 5.71 -10.49 -2.28
CA TYR A 72 4.40 -9.85 -2.25
C TYR A 72 4.49 -8.39 -1.85
N VAL A 73 3.50 -7.61 -2.29
CA VAL A 73 3.22 -6.28 -1.74
C VAL A 73 1.83 -6.33 -1.13
N ILE A 74 1.71 -5.91 0.12
CA ILE A 74 0.44 -5.80 0.81
C ILE A 74 0.02 -4.34 0.79
N HIS A 75 -1.07 -4.05 0.09
CA HIS A 75 -1.59 -2.70 -0.03
C HIS A 75 -2.66 -2.49 1.03
N ALA A 76 -2.32 -1.78 2.09
CA ALA A 76 -3.24 -1.47 3.18
C ALA A 76 -3.75 -0.05 3.00
N ALA A 77 -5.06 0.15 3.15
CA ALA A 77 -5.70 1.44 2.96
C ALA A 77 -6.00 2.10 4.31
N PRO A 78 -5.00 2.75 4.94
CA PRO A 78 -5.21 3.47 6.19
C PRO A 78 -5.91 4.81 5.96
N TRP A 79 -5.98 5.26 4.70
CA TRP A 79 -6.70 6.47 4.32
C TRP A 79 -7.37 6.28 2.96
N GLY A 80 -8.26 7.18 2.63
CA GLY A 80 -8.97 7.19 1.37
C GLY A 80 -10.01 8.30 1.40
N ILE A 81 -10.65 8.54 0.27
CA ILE A 81 -11.70 9.53 0.23
C ILE A 81 -12.96 8.98 0.89
N ASP A 82 -13.57 9.76 1.79
CA ASP A 82 -14.88 9.43 2.33
C ASP A 82 -15.92 9.85 1.28
N LEU A 83 -16.62 8.87 0.73
CA LEU A 83 -17.58 9.12 -0.34
C LEU A 83 -18.77 9.96 0.10
N ARG A 84 -19.09 10.02 1.40
CA ARG A 84 -20.18 10.83 1.94
C ARG A 84 -19.80 12.30 1.99
N THR A 85 -18.57 12.60 2.43
CA THR A 85 -18.08 13.97 2.58
C THR A 85 -17.17 14.41 1.44
N ARG A 86 -16.70 13.47 0.62
CA ARG A 86 -15.71 13.67 -0.43
C ARG A 86 -14.41 14.29 0.10
N ARG A 87 -14.04 13.88 1.31
CA ARG A 87 -12.82 14.31 1.99
C ARG A 87 -12.01 13.10 2.41
N TYR A 88 -10.70 13.31 2.54
CA TYR A 88 -9.84 12.34 3.18
C TYR A 88 -9.99 12.48 4.69
N PRO A 89 -10.40 11.41 5.40
CA PRO A 89 -10.48 11.48 6.86
C PRO A 89 -9.07 11.63 7.44
N ASN A 90 -8.97 12.41 8.53
CA ASN A 90 -7.70 12.53 9.24
C ASN A 90 -7.50 11.32 10.18
N ALA A 91 -6.32 11.22 10.80
CA ALA A 91 -6.00 10.09 11.67
C ALA A 91 -6.96 9.99 12.88
N ARG A 92 -7.39 11.16 13.41
CA ARG A 92 -8.34 11.20 14.51
C ARG A 92 -9.68 10.59 14.12
N ASP A 93 -10.18 10.93 12.95
CA ASP A 93 -11.45 10.42 12.46
C ASP A 93 -11.38 8.90 12.25
N ARG A 94 -10.27 8.39 11.73
CA ARG A 94 -10.06 6.95 11.58
C ARG A 94 -10.08 6.23 12.92
N CYS A 95 -9.45 6.79 13.93
CA CYS A 95 -9.44 6.21 15.27
C CYS A 95 -10.84 6.14 15.88
N ARG A 96 -11.70 7.12 15.58
CA ARG A 96 -13.08 7.14 16.05
C ARG A 96 -13.99 6.15 15.31
N ALA A 97 -13.63 5.79 14.10
CA ALA A 97 -14.42 4.88 13.27
C ALA A 97 -14.34 3.43 13.75
N THR A 98 -13.37 3.14 14.58
CA THR A 98 -13.22 1.81 15.19
C THR A 98 -13.84 1.80 16.56
#